data_8c50671be1ba6d2438d3f12d82a27143
#
_entry.id   8c50671be1ba6d2438d3f12d82a27143
#
_cell.length_a   1.000
_cell.length_b   1.000
_cell.length_c   1.000
_cell.angle_alpha   90.00
_cell.angle_beta   90.00
_cell.angle_gamma   90.00
#
_symmetry.space_group_name_H-M   'P 1'
#
loop_
_entity.id
_entity.type
_entity.pdbx_description
1 polymer ?
#
loop_
_entity_poly.entity_id
_entity_poly.type
_entity_poly.pdbx_seq_one_letter_code
_entity_poly.pdbx_strand_id
1 'polypeptide(L)'
;MPKKIDARWSSPIGQKQLKAWEENQKKSANDSVNNPPHYQKGGMETIDIMENLLPVDEFIGYLKGCIIKYISRYEHKQKPLEDLAKAEWYIKKLKDVRTKHDAYITLEKQLP
;
A
#
# COMPACT_ATOMS: atom_id res chain seq x y z
N MET A 1 -1.66 -20.18 10.01
CA MET A 1 -2.69 -19.24 10.43
C MET A 1 -2.62 -19.00 11.94
N PRO A 2 -2.48 -17.79 12.37
CA PRO A 2 -2.49 -17.51 13.79
C PRO A 2 -3.84 -17.87 14.38
N LYS A 3 -3.80 -18.63 15.43
CA LYS A 3 -5.01 -19.09 16.09
C LYS A 3 -5.41 -18.15 17.19
N LYS A 4 -4.45 -17.42 17.71
CA LYS A 4 -4.68 -16.52 18.80
C LYS A 4 -4.57 -15.10 18.34
N ILE A 5 -5.54 -14.30 18.74
CA ILE A 5 -5.46 -12.88 18.60
C ILE A 5 -4.39 -12.39 19.55
N ASP A 6 -3.53 -11.50 19.06
CA ASP A 6 -2.52 -10.85 19.89
C ASP A 6 -3.20 -10.28 21.15
N ALA A 7 -2.54 -10.36 22.29
CA ALA A 7 -3.09 -9.83 23.54
C ALA A 7 -3.53 -8.37 23.40
N ARG A 8 -2.89 -7.60 22.53
CA ARG A 8 -3.29 -6.23 22.24
C ARG A 8 -4.71 -6.15 21.74
N TRP A 9 -5.14 -7.11 20.94
CA TRP A 9 -6.46 -7.08 20.30
C TRP A 9 -7.54 -7.64 21.20
N SER A 10 -7.16 -8.43 22.20
CA SER A 10 -8.13 -8.93 23.17
C SER A 10 -8.37 -7.94 24.31
N SER A 11 -7.57 -6.88 24.41
CA SER A 11 -7.79 -5.84 25.40
C SER A 11 -8.93 -4.92 24.93
N PRO A 12 -9.56 -4.18 25.86
CA PRO A 12 -10.59 -3.20 25.46
C PRO A 12 -10.10 -2.18 24.44
N ILE A 13 -8.84 -1.75 24.56
CA ILE A 13 -8.26 -0.79 23.63
C ILE A 13 -8.06 -1.42 22.26
N GLY A 14 -7.56 -2.64 22.22
CA GLY A 14 -7.34 -3.34 20.96
C GLY A 14 -8.64 -3.58 20.23
N GLN A 15 -9.69 -3.98 20.96
CA GLN A 15 -10.98 -4.21 20.33
C GLN A 15 -11.60 -2.92 19.82
N LYS A 16 -11.40 -1.82 20.53
CA LYS A 16 -11.88 -0.53 20.09
C LYS A 16 -11.22 -0.11 18.77
N GLN A 17 -9.92 -0.34 18.65
CA GLN A 17 -9.21 -0.04 17.41
C GLN A 17 -9.66 -0.92 16.26
N LEU A 18 -9.88 -2.19 16.52
CA LEU A 18 -10.36 -3.12 15.51
C LEU A 18 -11.73 -2.70 15.00
N LYS A 19 -12.61 -2.33 15.91
CA LYS A 19 -13.96 -1.89 15.55
C LYS A 19 -13.92 -0.62 14.70
N ALA A 20 -13.06 0.32 15.06
CA ALA A 20 -12.90 1.55 14.29
C ALA A 20 -12.40 1.25 12.88
N TRP A 21 -11.48 0.31 12.74
CA TRP A 21 -10.98 -0.10 11.43
C TRP A 21 -12.10 -0.73 10.60
N GLU A 22 -12.92 -1.59 11.21
CA GLU A 22 -14.05 -2.22 10.51
C GLU A 22 -15.05 -1.18 10.02
N GLU A 23 -15.33 -0.17 10.85
CA GLU A 23 -16.21 0.91 10.46
C GLU A 23 -15.65 1.70 9.27
N ASN A 24 -14.34 1.94 9.27
CA ASN A 24 -13.71 2.62 8.15
C ASN A 24 -13.82 1.81 6.87
N GLN A 25 -13.72 0.49 6.96
CA GLN A 25 -13.87 -0.36 5.79
C GLN A 25 -15.29 -0.31 5.24
N LYS A 26 -16.27 -0.17 6.11
CA LYS A 26 -17.67 -0.05 5.69
C LYS A 26 -17.96 1.27 4.99
N LYS A 27 -17.17 2.29 5.25
CA LYS A 27 -17.29 3.59 4.58
C LYS A 27 -16.48 3.60 3.29
N SER A 28 -16.53 2.53 2.55
CA SER A 28 -15.64 2.29 1.43
C SER A 28 -15.74 3.32 0.31
N ALA A 29 -16.79 4.10 0.26
CA ALA A 29 -16.86 5.20 -0.69
C ALA A 29 -15.72 6.20 -0.49
N ASN A 30 -15.10 6.18 0.68
CA ASN A 30 -14.03 7.09 1.07
C ASN A 30 -12.81 6.29 1.52
N ASP A 31 -12.32 5.42 0.65
CA ASP A 31 -11.14 4.62 0.94
C ASP A 31 -9.90 5.48 0.87
N SER A 32 -9.37 5.88 2.02
CA SER A 32 -8.21 6.76 2.09
C SER A 32 -6.92 6.09 1.68
N VAL A 33 -6.89 4.77 1.56
CA VAL A 33 -5.70 4.03 1.18
C VAL A 33 -5.64 3.82 -0.33
N ASN A 34 -6.69 3.25 -0.89
CA ASN A 34 -6.71 2.91 -2.31
C ASN A 34 -7.18 4.06 -3.19
N ASN A 35 -7.91 5.00 -2.62
CA ASN A 35 -8.51 6.07 -3.38
C ASN A 35 -8.55 7.35 -2.56
N PRO A 36 -7.39 7.91 -2.18
CA PRO A 36 -7.34 9.10 -1.34
C PRO A 36 -7.96 10.30 -2.06
N PRO A 37 -8.88 11.04 -1.42
CA PRO A 37 -9.58 12.13 -2.10
C PRO A 37 -8.65 13.24 -2.61
N HIS A 38 -7.59 13.55 -1.88
CA HIS A 38 -6.70 14.65 -2.28
C HIS A 38 -5.87 14.33 -3.51
N TYR A 39 -5.71 13.07 -3.87
CA TYR A 39 -5.00 12.66 -5.08
C TYR A 39 -5.89 12.69 -6.31
N GLN A 40 -7.20 12.76 -6.14
CA GLN A 40 -8.12 12.74 -7.26
C GLN A 40 -8.29 14.11 -7.90
N LYS A 41 -7.88 15.17 -7.21
CA LYS A 41 -7.97 16.52 -7.75
C LYS A 41 -6.91 16.71 -8.82
N GLY A 42 -7.32 17.17 -9.98
CA GLY A 42 -6.39 17.43 -11.07
C GLY A 42 -6.14 16.25 -11.99
N GLY A 43 -6.75 15.09 -11.73
CA GLY A 43 -6.77 13.97 -12.68
C GLY A 43 -5.63 12.98 -12.58
N MET A 44 -4.39 13.41 -12.35
CA MET A 44 -3.25 12.50 -12.28
C MET A 44 -2.64 12.53 -10.89
N GLU A 45 -2.51 11.37 -10.28
CA GLU A 45 -1.90 11.26 -8.96
C GLU A 45 -0.39 11.40 -9.06
N THR A 46 0.23 11.88 -7.98
CA THR A 46 1.69 12.04 -7.93
C THR A 46 2.41 10.73 -8.26
N ILE A 47 1.89 9.61 -7.77
CA ILE A 47 2.52 8.32 -8.01
C ILE A 47 2.50 7.95 -9.48
N ASP A 48 1.47 8.34 -10.22
CA ASP A 48 1.40 8.09 -11.65
C ASP A 48 2.43 8.94 -12.39
N ILE A 49 2.62 10.17 -11.96
CA ILE A 49 3.65 11.04 -12.52
C ILE A 49 5.02 10.42 -12.30
N MET A 50 5.27 9.93 -11.09
CA MET A 50 6.55 9.31 -10.76
C MET A 50 6.80 8.06 -11.60
N GLU A 51 5.75 7.26 -11.79
CA GLU A 51 5.86 6.05 -12.61
C GLU A 51 6.23 6.38 -14.05
N ASN A 52 5.71 7.49 -14.57
CA ASN A 52 5.98 7.89 -15.95
C ASN A 52 7.34 8.57 -16.13
N LEU A 53 7.82 9.27 -15.12
CA LEU A 53 9.04 10.05 -15.24
C LEU A 53 10.29 9.32 -14.79
N LEU A 54 10.18 8.42 -13.83
CA LEU A 54 11.35 7.74 -13.26
C LEU A 54 11.68 6.49 -14.05
N PRO A 55 12.96 6.17 -14.23
CA PRO A 55 13.33 4.84 -14.66
C PRO A 55 12.71 3.78 -13.77
N VAL A 56 12.44 2.62 -14.32
CA VAL A 56 11.68 1.59 -13.59
C VAL A 56 12.37 1.15 -12.31
N ASP A 57 13.68 1.03 -12.31
CA ASP A 57 14.41 0.63 -11.11
C ASP A 57 14.36 1.69 -10.02
N GLU A 58 14.33 2.97 -10.40
CA GLU A 58 14.18 4.05 -9.43
C GLU A 58 12.77 4.08 -8.83
N PHE A 59 11.76 3.85 -9.65
CA PHE A 59 10.40 3.80 -9.17
C PHE A 59 10.19 2.60 -8.24
N ILE A 60 10.77 1.46 -8.57
CA ILE A 60 10.75 0.28 -7.70
C ILE A 60 11.41 0.60 -6.37
N GLY A 61 12.53 1.33 -6.38
CA GLY A 61 13.19 1.76 -5.16
C GLY A 61 12.29 2.64 -4.29
N TYR A 62 11.56 3.56 -4.93
CA TYR A 62 10.61 4.40 -4.22
C TYR A 62 9.52 3.55 -3.55
N LEU A 63 8.95 2.58 -4.28
CA LEU A 63 7.92 1.72 -3.71
C LEU A 63 8.45 0.90 -2.54
N LYS A 64 9.66 0.37 -2.66
CA LYS A 64 10.29 -0.38 -1.56
C LYS A 64 10.46 0.51 -0.35
N GLY A 65 10.89 1.75 -0.55
CA GLY A 65 11.04 2.70 0.55
C GLY A 65 9.72 2.98 1.26
N CYS A 66 8.65 3.14 0.50
CA CYS A 66 7.32 3.34 1.08
C CYS A 66 6.88 2.13 1.90
N ILE A 67 7.11 0.93 1.40
CA ILE A 67 6.75 -0.29 2.12
C ILE A 67 7.52 -0.37 3.44
N ILE A 68 8.83 -0.14 3.39
CA ILE A 68 9.66 -0.16 4.59
C ILE A 68 9.19 0.88 5.59
N LYS A 69 8.88 2.08 5.12
CA LYS A 69 8.40 3.15 5.98
C LYS A 69 7.15 2.75 6.75
N TYR A 70 6.15 2.21 6.07
CA TYR A 70 4.89 1.88 6.74
C TYR A 70 5.04 0.66 7.64
N ILE A 71 5.81 -0.34 7.23
CA ILE A 71 6.07 -1.51 8.08
C ILE A 71 6.84 -1.10 9.34
N SER A 72 7.79 -0.18 9.21
CA SER A 72 8.62 0.24 10.35
C SER A 72 7.85 1.01 11.39
N ARG A 73 6.82 1.76 10.97
CA ARG A 73 6.18 2.68 11.89
C ARG A 73 4.80 2.25 12.39
N TYR A 74 4.26 1.15 11.87
CA TYR A 74 2.88 0.80 12.20
C TYR A 74 2.67 0.58 13.69
N GLU A 75 3.70 0.13 14.41
CA GLU A 75 3.61 -0.11 15.86
C GLU A 75 3.63 1.19 16.66
N HIS A 76 4.12 2.27 16.07
CA HIS A 76 4.32 3.54 16.75
C HIS A 76 3.26 4.58 16.43
N LYS A 77 2.28 4.22 15.64
CA LYS A 77 1.20 5.13 15.24
C LYS A 77 -0.11 4.71 15.87
N GLN A 78 -1.03 5.67 15.94
CA GLN A 78 -2.34 5.42 16.52
C GLN A 78 -3.24 4.56 15.63
N LYS A 79 -2.90 4.42 14.37
CA LYS A 79 -3.68 3.66 13.41
C LYS A 79 -2.82 2.60 12.74
N PRO A 80 -2.44 1.55 13.47
CA PRO A 80 -1.52 0.55 12.91
C PRO A 80 -2.11 -0.18 11.71
N LEU A 81 -3.40 -0.47 11.71
CA LEU A 81 -4.01 -1.18 10.58
C LEU A 81 -4.05 -0.32 9.34
N GLU A 82 -4.17 0.99 9.48
CA GLU A 82 -4.10 1.89 8.34
C GLU A 82 -2.71 1.89 7.71
N ASP A 83 -1.66 1.93 8.53
CA ASP A 83 -0.29 1.87 8.01
C ASP A 83 0.00 0.53 7.34
N LEU A 84 -0.49 -0.56 7.90
CA LEU A 84 -0.35 -1.87 7.26
C LEU A 84 -1.10 -1.94 5.94
N ALA A 85 -2.28 -1.31 5.86
CA ALA A 85 -3.03 -1.26 4.61
C ALA A 85 -2.29 -0.44 3.56
N LYS A 86 -1.62 0.63 3.97
CA LYS A 86 -0.79 1.41 3.05
C LYS A 86 0.38 0.59 2.54
N ALA A 87 1.06 -0.14 3.42
CA ALA A 87 2.13 -1.04 3.00
C ALA A 87 1.63 -2.07 1.99
N GLU A 88 0.46 -2.63 2.24
CA GLU A 88 -0.15 -3.60 1.34
C GLU A 88 -0.43 -2.98 -0.04
N TRP A 89 -0.92 -1.76 -0.06
CA TRP A 89 -1.19 -1.07 -1.32
C TRP A 89 0.09 -0.91 -2.15
N TYR A 90 1.18 -0.48 -1.49
CA TYR A 90 2.44 -0.32 -2.18
C TYR A 90 3.04 -1.66 -2.63
N ILE A 91 2.81 -2.72 -1.87
CA ILE A 91 3.24 -4.06 -2.28
C ILE A 91 2.50 -4.49 -3.55
N LYS A 92 1.20 -4.27 -3.61
CA LYS A 92 0.42 -4.57 -4.81
C LYS A 92 0.91 -3.78 -6.00
N LYS A 93 1.18 -2.50 -5.80
CA LYS A 93 1.71 -1.66 -6.86
C LYS A 93 3.07 -2.15 -7.34
N LEU A 94 3.93 -2.55 -6.42
CA LEU A 94 5.25 -3.09 -6.76
C LEU A 94 5.12 -4.37 -7.58
N LYS A 95 4.21 -5.26 -7.20
CA LYS A 95 3.96 -6.48 -7.96
C LYS A 95 3.51 -6.17 -9.38
N ASP A 96 2.62 -5.19 -9.53
CA ASP A 96 2.13 -4.77 -10.84
C ASP A 96 3.25 -4.23 -11.71
N VAL A 97 4.06 -3.33 -11.17
CA VAL A 97 5.18 -2.73 -11.90
C VAL A 97 6.19 -3.81 -12.29
N ARG A 98 6.50 -4.70 -11.37
CA ARG A 98 7.47 -5.76 -11.62
C ARG A 98 6.97 -6.72 -12.70
N THR A 99 5.70 -7.07 -12.66
CA THR A 99 5.10 -7.95 -13.66
C THR A 99 5.18 -7.34 -15.06
N LYS A 100 4.86 -6.05 -15.18
CA LYS A 100 4.94 -5.35 -16.47
C LYS A 100 6.37 -5.28 -16.97
N HIS A 101 7.31 -5.02 -16.08
CA HIS A 101 8.72 -4.92 -16.44
C HIS A 101 9.25 -6.27 -16.92
N ASP A 102 8.94 -7.35 -16.22
CA ASP A 102 9.37 -8.68 -16.61
C ASP A 102 8.77 -9.09 -17.95
N ALA A 103 7.51 -8.75 -18.19
CA ALA A 103 6.87 -9.03 -19.48
C ALA A 103 7.56 -8.27 -20.61
N TYR A 104 7.91 -7.01 -20.38
CA TYR A 104 8.61 -6.20 -21.38
C TYR A 104 9.96 -6.80 -21.72
N ILE A 105 10.74 -7.21 -20.73
CA ILE A 105 12.04 -7.84 -20.97
C ILE A 105 11.90 -9.13 -21.74
N THR A 106 10.89 -9.92 -21.42
CA THR A 106 10.64 -11.17 -22.14
C THR A 106 10.35 -10.91 -23.60
N LEU A 107 9.53 -9.90 -23.90
CA LEU A 107 9.21 -9.52 -25.27
C LEU A 107 10.47 -9.05 -26.01
N GLU A 108 11.31 -8.24 -25.36
CA GLU A 108 12.55 -7.78 -25.97
C GLU A 108 13.46 -8.93 -26.37
N LYS A 109 13.55 -9.93 -25.51
CA LYS A 109 14.40 -11.11 -25.78
C LYS A 109 13.89 -11.96 -26.93
N GLN A 110 12.62 -11.82 -27.28
CA GLN A 110 12.02 -12.58 -28.40
C GLN A 110 12.14 -11.85 -29.73
N LEU A 111 12.56 -10.60 -29.71
CA LEU A 111 12.75 -9.85 -30.96
C LEU A 111 14.04 -10.28 -31.65
N PRO A 112 14.04 -10.33 -33.01
CA PRO A 112 15.24 -10.70 -33.76
C PRO A 112 16.34 -9.69 -33.64
#